data_773d4c00cd873aa52020f76269b245aa
#
_entry.id   773d4c00cd873aa52020f76269b245aa
#
_cell.length_a   1.000
_cell.length_b   1.000
_cell.length_c   1.000
_cell.angle_alpha   90.00
_cell.angle_beta   90.00
_cell.angle_gamma   90.00
#
_symmetry.space_group_name_H-M   'P 1'
#
loop_
_entity.id
_entity.type
_entity.pdbx_description
1 polymer ?
#
loop_
_entity_poly.entity_id
_entity_poly.type
_entity_poly.pdbx_seq_one_letter_code
_entity_poly.pdbx_strand_id
1 'polypeptide(L)'
;MTTSPATPASIPDKPSLDGLEDKWGAVWQEDGTYTFDREIGDRSKVFSIDTPPPTASGSLHMGHVFSYTHTDCMARYKRMAGFEVFYPIGWDDNGLPTEKRVQNYYGVRGDSSLPYDPDFTPPMEGGSNKSSRAANQVPISRRNFIELCEKLT
;
A
#
# COMPACT_ATOMS: atom_id res chain seq x y z
N MET A 1 -29.45 29.61 -27.57
CA MET A 1 -28.75 29.34 -26.29
C MET A 1 -27.32 29.82 -26.46
N THR A 2 -27.01 30.97 -25.94
CA THR A 2 -25.64 31.58 -26.04
C THR A 2 -24.81 30.96 -24.89
N THR A 3 -23.87 30.11 -25.24
CA THR A 3 -22.87 29.62 -24.30
C THR A 3 -21.93 30.78 -23.95
N SER A 4 -21.98 31.20 -22.68
CA SER A 4 -21.03 32.18 -22.16
C SER A 4 -19.63 31.63 -22.28
N PRO A 5 -18.64 32.41 -22.77
CA PRO A 5 -17.26 31.94 -22.86
C PRO A 5 -16.76 31.65 -21.42
N ALA A 6 -16.25 30.43 -21.21
CA ALA A 6 -15.61 30.07 -19.94
C ALA A 6 -14.44 31.03 -19.68
N THR A 7 -14.45 31.67 -18.51
CA THR A 7 -13.33 32.50 -18.05
C THR A 7 -12.07 31.64 -18.04
N PRO A 8 -10.98 32.05 -18.70
CA PRO A 8 -9.75 31.28 -18.67
C PRO A 8 -9.27 31.15 -17.23
N ALA A 9 -8.96 29.91 -16.83
CA ALA A 9 -8.43 29.65 -15.50
C ALA A 9 -7.15 30.46 -15.28
N SER A 10 -7.14 31.33 -14.27
CA SER A 10 -5.95 32.10 -13.93
C SER A 10 -4.86 31.16 -13.42
N ILE A 11 -3.68 31.23 -14.02
CA ILE A 11 -2.51 30.51 -13.53
C ILE A 11 -2.09 31.18 -12.22
N PRO A 12 -1.97 30.46 -11.10
CA PRO A 12 -1.54 31.04 -9.82
C PRO A 12 -0.10 31.52 -9.91
N ASP A 13 0.21 32.65 -9.27
CA ASP A 13 1.56 33.24 -9.24
C ASP A 13 2.61 32.31 -8.61
N LYS A 14 2.18 31.43 -7.70
CA LYS A 14 3.00 30.38 -7.13
C LYS A 14 2.28 29.03 -7.24
N PRO A 15 2.83 28.09 -8.01
CA PRO A 15 2.27 26.74 -8.04
C PRO A 15 2.41 26.10 -6.64
N SER A 16 1.33 25.47 -6.14
CA SER A 16 1.32 24.68 -4.93
C SER A 16 0.89 23.25 -5.26
N LEU A 17 1.46 22.29 -4.55
CA LEU A 17 1.03 20.88 -4.59
C LEU A 17 -0.09 20.60 -3.59
N ASP A 18 -0.39 21.55 -2.71
CA ASP A 18 -1.38 21.38 -1.64
C ASP A 18 -2.77 21.09 -2.21
N GLY A 19 -3.37 20.01 -1.74
CA GLY A 19 -4.71 19.57 -2.16
C GLY A 19 -4.81 18.98 -3.57
N LEU A 20 -3.71 18.88 -4.34
CA LEU A 20 -3.75 18.28 -5.67
C LEU A 20 -4.03 16.78 -5.62
N GLU A 21 -3.49 16.08 -4.64
CA GLU A 21 -3.69 14.63 -4.48
C GLU A 21 -5.16 14.32 -4.19
N ASP A 22 -5.77 15.04 -3.25
CA ASP A 22 -7.18 14.87 -2.91
C ASP A 22 -8.07 15.17 -4.10
N LYS A 23 -7.81 16.28 -4.79
CA LYS A 23 -8.57 16.69 -5.97
C LYS A 23 -8.51 15.65 -7.08
N TRP A 24 -7.31 15.27 -7.47
CA TRP A 24 -7.15 14.36 -8.60
C TRP A 24 -7.48 12.92 -8.23
N GLY A 25 -7.25 12.50 -6.99
CA GLY A 25 -7.68 11.21 -6.49
C GLY A 25 -9.18 11.02 -6.63
N ALA A 26 -9.98 12.02 -6.23
CA ALA A 26 -11.42 11.99 -6.38
C ALA A 26 -11.87 11.91 -7.86
N VAL A 27 -11.28 12.73 -8.73
CA VAL A 27 -11.59 12.73 -10.17
C VAL A 27 -11.24 11.38 -10.81
N TRP A 28 -10.07 10.82 -10.51
CA TRP A 28 -9.66 9.53 -11.06
C TRP A 28 -10.53 8.37 -10.58
N GLN A 29 -11.03 8.46 -9.35
CA GLN A 29 -11.97 7.48 -8.82
C GLN A 29 -13.33 7.57 -9.53
N GLU A 30 -13.85 8.77 -9.73
CA GLU A 30 -15.12 9.01 -10.41
C GLU A 30 -15.07 8.60 -11.88
N ASP A 31 -14.02 8.99 -12.58
CA ASP A 31 -13.81 8.68 -14.00
C ASP A 31 -13.37 7.23 -14.27
N GLY A 32 -13.02 6.47 -13.22
CA GLY A 32 -12.49 5.12 -13.37
C GLY A 32 -11.16 5.08 -14.13
N THR A 33 -10.36 6.14 -14.08
CA THR A 33 -9.12 6.31 -14.88
C THR A 33 -8.14 5.14 -14.77
N TYR A 34 -8.10 4.50 -13.60
CA TYR A 34 -7.19 3.37 -13.33
C TYR A 34 -7.90 2.01 -13.28
N THR A 35 -9.20 1.98 -13.59
CA THR A 35 -9.95 0.73 -13.65
C THR A 35 -9.54 -0.04 -14.90
N PHE A 36 -9.19 -1.32 -14.74
CA PHE A 36 -8.86 -2.19 -15.85
C PHE A 36 -10.13 -2.83 -16.44
N ASP A 37 -10.33 -2.67 -17.75
CA ASP A 37 -11.41 -3.34 -18.46
C ASP A 37 -11.07 -4.83 -18.69
N ARG A 38 -11.72 -5.72 -17.94
CA ARG A 38 -11.54 -7.16 -18.06
C ARG A 38 -12.19 -7.76 -19.31
N GLU A 39 -13.13 -7.03 -19.90
CA GLU A 39 -13.89 -7.48 -21.08
C GLU A 39 -13.25 -7.00 -22.40
N ILE A 40 -12.07 -6.40 -22.34
CA ILE A 40 -11.36 -5.95 -23.52
C ILE A 40 -11.18 -7.08 -24.54
N GLY A 41 -11.74 -6.91 -25.73
CA GLY A 41 -11.71 -7.95 -26.79
C GLY A 41 -10.33 -8.09 -27.44
N ASP A 42 -9.60 -6.98 -27.59
CA ASP A 42 -8.29 -6.96 -28.24
C ASP A 42 -7.16 -6.97 -27.22
N ARG A 43 -6.68 -8.15 -26.88
CA ARG A 43 -5.58 -8.32 -25.93
C ARG A 43 -4.24 -7.77 -26.40
N SER A 44 -4.07 -7.47 -27.69
CA SER A 44 -2.84 -6.84 -28.20
C SER A 44 -2.67 -5.40 -27.69
N LYS A 45 -3.75 -4.80 -27.22
CA LYS A 45 -3.75 -3.46 -26.61
C LYS A 45 -3.60 -3.48 -25.10
N VAL A 46 -3.46 -4.65 -24.48
CA VAL A 46 -3.20 -4.74 -23.03
C VAL A 46 -1.71 -4.63 -22.77
N PHE A 47 -1.36 -3.77 -21.83
CA PHE A 47 -0.01 -3.63 -21.29
C PHE A 47 -0.01 -3.94 -19.80
N SER A 48 0.69 -4.99 -19.41
CA SER A 48 0.76 -5.41 -18.01
C SER A 48 2.07 -4.98 -17.36
N ILE A 49 1.99 -4.51 -16.12
CA ILE A 49 3.13 -4.22 -15.27
C ILE A 49 3.04 -5.11 -14.05
N ASP A 50 4.13 -5.83 -13.78
CA ASP A 50 4.30 -6.64 -12.58
C ASP A 50 5.40 -6.05 -11.71
N THR A 51 5.08 -5.73 -10.46
CA THR A 51 6.02 -5.22 -9.48
C THR A 51 5.87 -5.96 -8.17
N PRO A 52 6.97 -6.21 -7.45
CA PRO A 52 6.89 -6.79 -6.11
C PRO A 52 6.03 -5.91 -5.21
N PRO A 53 5.11 -6.49 -4.41
CA PRO A 53 4.32 -5.71 -3.47
C PRO A 53 5.22 -5.15 -2.35
N PRO A 54 4.95 -3.93 -1.87
CA PRO A 54 5.63 -3.42 -0.69
C PRO A 54 5.20 -4.19 0.56
N THR A 55 6.09 -4.28 1.55
CA THR A 55 5.74 -4.87 2.83
C THR A 55 4.77 -3.97 3.59
N ALA A 56 3.66 -4.54 4.07
CA ALA A 56 2.65 -3.81 4.84
C ALA A 56 3.18 -3.28 6.18
N SER A 57 4.23 -3.91 6.72
CA SER A 57 4.81 -3.59 8.03
C SER A 57 5.87 -2.49 8.03
N GLY A 58 6.32 -2.04 6.87
CA GLY A 58 7.44 -1.10 6.74
C GLY A 58 7.05 0.25 6.14
N SER A 59 7.82 1.28 6.47
CA SER A 59 7.74 2.56 5.77
C SER A 59 8.37 2.44 4.38
N LEU A 60 7.81 3.16 3.42
CA LEU A 60 8.42 3.28 2.10
C LEU A 60 9.81 3.92 2.22
N HIS A 61 10.74 3.41 1.45
CA HIS A 61 12.10 3.95 1.37
C HIS A 61 12.45 4.35 -0.07
N MET A 62 13.59 4.99 -0.27
CA MET A 62 14.01 5.50 -1.58
C MET A 62 13.99 4.45 -2.70
N GLY A 63 14.22 3.19 -2.38
CA GLY A 63 14.11 2.10 -3.36
C GLY A 63 12.70 1.92 -3.88
N HIS A 64 11.69 2.02 -3.02
CA HIS A 64 10.27 2.00 -3.43
C HIS A 64 9.94 3.22 -4.30
N VAL A 65 10.33 4.43 -3.85
CA VAL A 65 10.09 5.66 -4.61
C VAL A 65 10.68 5.53 -6.02
N PHE A 66 11.91 5.05 -6.13
CA PHE A 66 12.60 4.87 -7.40
C PHE A 66 11.86 3.87 -8.31
N SER A 67 11.54 2.69 -7.79
CA SER A 67 10.89 1.63 -8.56
C SER A 67 9.48 2.04 -9.01
N TYR A 68 8.65 2.55 -8.09
CA TYR A 68 7.27 2.89 -8.40
C TYR A 68 7.15 4.13 -9.28
N THR A 69 8.05 5.10 -9.17
CA THR A 69 8.06 6.25 -10.07
C THR A 69 8.32 5.82 -11.53
N HIS A 70 9.27 4.91 -11.75
CA HIS A 70 9.53 4.41 -13.10
C HIS A 70 8.33 3.68 -13.69
N THR A 71 7.73 2.78 -12.92
CA THR A 71 6.57 2.00 -13.39
C THR A 71 5.34 2.88 -13.58
N ASP A 72 5.13 3.91 -12.73
CA ASP A 72 4.04 4.87 -12.89
C ASP A 72 4.21 5.71 -14.16
N CYS A 73 5.41 6.19 -14.46
CA CYS A 73 5.70 6.87 -15.72
C CYS A 73 5.38 5.98 -16.94
N MET A 74 5.76 4.72 -16.89
CA MET A 74 5.45 3.77 -17.98
C MET A 74 3.94 3.52 -18.11
N ALA A 75 3.24 3.33 -16.99
CA ALA A 75 1.81 3.13 -16.96
C ALA A 75 1.06 4.32 -17.57
N ARG A 76 1.41 5.54 -17.15
CA ARG A 76 0.82 6.77 -17.68
C ARG A 76 1.09 6.93 -19.17
N TYR A 77 2.33 6.73 -19.60
CA TYR A 77 2.68 6.79 -21.02
C TYR A 77 1.87 5.80 -21.85
N LYS A 78 1.75 4.56 -21.39
CA LYS A 78 0.99 3.53 -22.11
C LYS A 78 -0.50 3.85 -22.18
N ARG A 79 -1.11 4.39 -21.12
CA ARG A 79 -2.50 4.88 -21.17
C ARG A 79 -2.67 6.00 -22.18
N MET A 80 -1.76 6.99 -22.18
CA MET A 80 -1.77 8.09 -23.17
C MET A 80 -1.60 7.58 -24.60
N ALA A 81 -0.88 6.48 -24.80
CA ALA A 81 -0.70 5.83 -26.09
C ALA A 81 -1.87 4.91 -26.49
N GLY A 82 -2.96 4.87 -25.72
CA GLY A 82 -4.17 4.12 -26.03
C GLY A 82 -4.13 2.63 -25.64
N PHE A 83 -3.23 2.24 -24.74
CA PHE A 83 -3.23 0.90 -24.16
C PHE A 83 -4.12 0.81 -22.93
N GLU A 84 -4.78 -0.32 -22.78
CA GLU A 84 -5.40 -0.73 -21.53
C GLU A 84 -4.30 -1.25 -20.58
N VAL A 85 -4.09 -0.58 -19.46
CA VAL A 85 -2.97 -0.89 -18.56
C VAL A 85 -3.44 -1.69 -17.37
N PHE A 86 -2.97 -2.93 -17.27
CA PHE A 86 -3.13 -3.78 -16.11
C PHE A 86 -1.93 -3.61 -15.17
N TYR A 87 -2.13 -2.86 -14.10
CA TYR A 87 -1.11 -2.59 -13.10
C TYR A 87 -1.69 -2.80 -11.69
N PRO A 88 -1.90 -4.06 -11.29
CA PRO A 88 -2.38 -4.36 -9.95
C PRO A 88 -1.29 -4.08 -8.93
N ILE A 89 -1.68 -3.49 -7.80
CA ILE A 89 -0.83 -3.37 -6.63
C ILE A 89 -1.35 -4.30 -5.53
N GLY A 90 -0.45 -4.88 -4.76
CA GLY A 90 -0.76 -5.68 -3.58
C GLY A 90 0.10 -5.25 -2.41
N TRP A 91 -0.06 -5.97 -1.30
CA TRP A 91 0.74 -5.80 -0.10
C TRP A 91 1.36 -7.14 0.29
N ASP A 92 2.64 -7.11 0.68
CA ASP A 92 3.29 -8.26 1.30
C ASP A 92 3.06 -8.16 2.81
N ASP A 93 2.09 -8.93 3.30
CA ASP A 93 1.72 -9.02 4.71
C ASP A 93 2.43 -10.14 5.45
N ASN A 94 3.33 -10.86 4.77
CA ASN A 94 4.04 -12.01 5.29
C ASN A 94 5.54 -11.72 5.54
N GLY A 95 6.17 -12.69 6.20
CA GLY A 95 7.61 -12.75 6.32
C GLY A 95 8.18 -12.11 7.58
N LEU A 96 9.49 -12.25 7.69
CA LEU A 96 10.28 -11.86 8.87
C LEU A 96 10.18 -10.37 9.25
N PRO A 97 10.08 -9.42 8.32
CA PRO A 97 9.91 -8.01 8.69
C PRO A 97 8.62 -7.76 9.47
N THR A 98 7.49 -8.32 9.03
CA THR A 98 6.19 -8.22 9.71
C THR A 98 6.26 -8.89 11.08
N GLU A 99 6.79 -10.11 11.15
CA GLU A 99 6.97 -10.81 12.44
C GLU A 99 7.81 -10.00 13.42
N LYS A 100 8.94 -9.43 12.99
CA LYS A 100 9.78 -8.58 13.83
C LYS A 100 9.06 -7.33 14.30
N ARG A 101 8.25 -6.72 13.44
CA ARG A 101 7.45 -5.55 13.81
C ARG A 101 6.42 -5.92 14.89
N VAL A 102 5.69 -7.02 14.72
CA VAL A 102 4.72 -7.54 15.70
C VAL A 102 5.39 -7.85 17.05
N GLN A 103 6.55 -8.53 17.02
CA GLN A 103 7.32 -8.82 18.22
C GLN A 103 7.67 -7.55 19.01
N ASN A 104 8.09 -6.52 18.31
CA ASN A 104 8.48 -5.26 18.96
C ASN A 104 7.28 -4.42 19.39
N TYR A 105 6.24 -4.39 18.58
CA TYR A 105 5.05 -3.56 18.81
C TYR A 105 4.22 -4.05 19.99
N TYR A 106 4.05 -5.37 20.05
CA TYR A 106 3.24 -6.03 21.09
C TYR A 106 4.06 -6.66 22.22
N GLY A 107 5.38 -6.71 22.12
CA GLY A 107 6.25 -7.31 23.13
C GLY A 107 6.09 -8.85 23.23
N VAL A 108 5.83 -9.52 22.11
CA VAL A 108 5.54 -10.97 22.06
C VAL A 108 6.51 -11.71 21.16
N ARG A 109 6.55 -13.04 21.27
CA ARG A 109 7.22 -13.92 20.32
C ARG A 109 6.37 -15.18 20.07
N GLY A 110 6.35 -15.63 18.83
CA GLY A 110 5.66 -16.87 18.48
C GLY A 110 6.37 -18.10 19.04
N ASP A 111 5.61 -19.01 19.63
CA ASP A 111 6.07 -20.30 20.14
C ASP A 111 5.06 -21.39 19.73
N SER A 112 5.50 -22.29 18.86
CA SER A 112 4.64 -23.34 18.30
C SER A 112 4.26 -24.44 19.32
N SER A 113 4.92 -24.49 20.47
CA SER A 113 4.60 -25.44 21.54
C SER A 113 3.42 -25.02 22.42
N LEU A 114 3.03 -23.75 22.34
CA LEU A 114 1.94 -23.22 23.15
C LEU A 114 0.58 -23.41 22.48
N PRO A 115 -0.46 -23.76 23.26
CA PRO A 115 -1.82 -23.86 22.77
C PRO A 115 -2.38 -22.47 22.43
N TYR A 116 -3.36 -22.44 21.52
CA TYR A 116 -4.10 -21.23 21.20
C TYR A 116 -4.91 -20.73 22.39
N ASP A 117 -4.83 -19.43 22.63
CA ASP A 117 -5.62 -18.73 23.65
C ASP A 117 -6.54 -17.71 22.96
N PRO A 118 -7.87 -17.94 22.89
CA PRO A 118 -8.81 -17.04 22.23
C PRO A 118 -8.99 -15.71 22.96
N ASP A 119 -8.66 -15.65 24.26
CA ASP A 119 -8.81 -14.47 25.11
C ASP A 119 -7.49 -13.70 25.28
N PHE A 120 -6.46 -14.07 24.50
CA PHE A 120 -5.14 -13.46 24.60
C PHE A 120 -5.18 -11.96 24.33
N THR A 121 -4.62 -11.20 25.26
CA THR A 121 -4.40 -9.76 25.12
C THR A 121 -2.91 -9.48 25.14
N PRO A 122 -2.35 -8.73 24.17
CA PRO A 122 -0.93 -8.45 24.15
C PRO A 122 -0.50 -7.59 25.35
N PRO A 123 0.71 -7.83 25.90
CA PRO A 123 1.19 -7.14 27.09
C PRO A 123 1.43 -5.63 26.87
N MET A 124 1.57 -5.22 25.65
CA MET A 124 1.75 -3.81 25.26
C MET A 124 1.29 -3.56 23.82
N GLU A 125 1.05 -2.30 23.49
CA GLU A 125 0.87 -1.81 22.11
C GLU A 125 1.72 -0.56 21.91
N GLY A 126 2.29 -0.37 20.70
CA GLY A 126 3.05 0.83 20.35
C GLY A 126 4.55 0.75 20.64
N GLY A 127 5.12 -0.42 20.88
CA GLY A 127 6.56 -0.61 21.04
C GLY A 127 7.35 -0.24 19.78
N SER A 128 8.48 0.44 19.95
CA SER A 128 9.40 0.80 18.86
C SER A 128 10.40 -0.33 18.57
N ASN A 129 11.03 -0.31 17.38
CA ASN A 129 12.08 -1.27 16.97
C ASN A 129 13.27 -1.37 17.94
N LYS A 130 13.38 -0.46 18.93
CA LYS A 130 14.44 -0.45 19.94
C LYS A 130 13.98 -1.01 21.29
N SER A 131 12.71 -1.32 21.48
CA SER A 131 12.14 -1.48 22.82
C SER A 131 12.10 -2.90 23.36
N SER A 132 12.24 -3.94 22.55
CA SER A 132 12.20 -5.29 23.10
C SER A 132 13.43 -6.12 22.74
N ARG A 133 14.29 -6.33 23.76
CA ARG A 133 15.22 -7.47 23.70
C ARG A 133 14.41 -8.74 23.67
N ALA A 134 14.79 -9.70 22.85
CA ALA A 134 14.11 -11.00 22.73
C ALA A 134 13.86 -11.70 24.10
N ALA A 135 14.70 -11.42 25.09
CA ALA A 135 14.55 -11.95 26.46
C ALA A 135 13.32 -11.42 27.21
N ASN A 136 12.76 -10.29 26.80
CA ASN A 136 11.61 -9.66 27.48
C ASN A 136 10.30 -9.89 26.72
N GLN A 137 10.32 -10.61 25.60
CA GLN A 137 9.11 -10.90 24.84
C GLN A 137 8.35 -12.08 25.45
N VAL A 138 7.04 -11.90 25.62
CA VAL A 138 6.15 -12.95 26.11
C VAL A 138 5.94 -14.01 25.02
N PRO A 139 6.19 -15.30 25.28
CA PRO A 139 5.90 -16.33 24.32
C PRO A 139 4.39 -16.53 24.18
N ILE A 140 3.91 -16.63 22.96
CA ILE A 140 2.49 -16.85 22.63
C ILE A 140 2.37 -17.91 21.55
N SER A 141 1.19 -18.54 21.44
CA SER A 141 0.95 -19.55 20.43
C SER A 141 1.18 -18.99 19.02
N ARG A 142 1.56 -19.86 18.08
CA ARG A 142 1.74 -19.45 16.68
C ARG A 142 0.45 -18.83 16.12
N ARG A 143 -0.72 -19.34 16.49
CA ARG A 143 -2.00 -18.81 16.02
C ARG A 143 -2.28 -17.39 16.54
N ASN A 144 -2.10 -17.15 17.85
CA ASN A 144 -2.22 -15.79 18.39
C ASN A 144 -1.24 -14.83 17.74
N PHE A 145 -0.03 -15.29 17.44
CA PHE A 145 0.98 -14.48 16.78
C PHE A 145 0.56 -14.08 15.35
N ILE A 146 -0.02 -15.01 14.58
CA ILE A 146 -0.56 -14.75 13.24
C ILE A 146 -1.71 -13.73 13.31
N GLU A 147 -2.64 -13.89 14.24
CA GLU A 147 -3.74 -12.94 14.46
C GLU A 147 -3.24 -11.52 14.78
N LEU A 148 -2.13 -11.40 15.52
CA LEU A 148 -1.48 -10.10 15.74
C LEU A 148 -0.78 -9.55 14.49
N CYS A 149 -0.25 -10.40 13.63
CA CYS A 149 0.29 -9.97 12.33
C CYS A 149 -0.82 -9.38 11.45
N GLU A 150 -1.93 -10.09 11.33
CA GLU A 150 -3.12 -9.64 10.58
C GLU A 150 -3.71 -8.34 11.14
N LYS A 151 -3.71 -8.17 12.47
CA LYS A 151 -4.19 -6.94 13.12
C LYS A 151 -3.29 -5.72 12.86
N LEU A 152 -1.99 -5.94 12.66
CA LEU A 152 -1.01 -4.86 12.51
C LEU A 152 -0.80 -4.44 11.05
N THR A 153 -1.19 -5.27 10.09
CA THR A 153 -1.09 -5.01 8.63
C THR A 153 -2.38 -4.53 8.05
#